data_2d1dfc58d92ae36b69dcd5cb29c02a3b
#
_entry.id   2d1dfc58d92ae36b69dcd5cb29c02a3b
#
_cell.length_a   1.000
_cell.length_b   1.000
_cell.length_c   1.000
_cell.angle_alpha   90.00
_cell.angle_beta   90.00
_cell.angle_gamma   90.00
#
_symmetry.space_group_name_H-M   'P 1'
#
loop_
_entity.id
_entity.type
_entity.pdbx_description
1 polymer ?
#
loop_
_entity_poly.entity_id
_entity_poly.type
_entity_poly.pdbx_seq_one_letter_code
_entity_poly.pdbx_strand_id
1 'polypeptide(L)'
;MVELAKESTTMRRVLDPIFVYFDSRQHWASQKGLAMIILSRMAYFMENSGNQRLILASVIHHLDHKNVMNDPQLKTCVIQVATSLAMQIISESGLAEIGFVGVLCRHLRKSLQASSEFVGEQELNLNISLQNSIDYCLLEIANGVIDAQPLFDLMAINLENIPSGVVGRATIGSLIILARAVTLALSHLYSQQGFPESLLVQLLKVMLHSDVEARVGAHLIFSILLFPSSFHTNETSSLRSRYLGQHNKRHSHAPSVSASASITALLEKLRRNRNTKAENHVNIVHDQERDIVAEDWKQGCGLKNSPNFYKLTSIIDKATGSPSLTDTEPYVMKLTEDQMAQLLSAFWIQANLPDNLPSNIEAVAHSFILTLIVLHIKNLKDRDSLVIRFFQFPLSLWTMLLDQSNGILSPACQRSVYVLSAGMLAFACKIYQIHDLNDVFASLPMSDVDPFLSISDDYRVYAKIHVDVREYGTAADNQLACSVLSELQNKRREC
;
A
#
# COMPACT_ATOMS: atom_id res chain seq x y z
N MET A 1 -20.45 -39.60 0.51
CA MET A 1 -19.78 -38.44 -0.09
C MET A 1 -18.40 -38.23 0.48
N VAL A 2 -18.21 -38.12 1.79
CA VAL A 2 -16.90 -37.92 2.44
C VAL A 2 -15.90 -39.06 2.13
N GLU A 3 -16.34 -40.29 2.10
CA GLU A 3 -15.54 -41.46 1.72
C GLU A 3 -15.07 -41.45 0.26
N LEU A 4 -15.84 -40.84 -0.65
CA LEU A 4 -15.50 -40.71 -2.07
C LEU A 4 -14.59 -39.51 -2.36
N ALA A 5 -14.45 -38.61 -1.41
CA ALA A 5 -13.75 -37.32 -1.59
C ALA A 5 -12.33 -37.27 -1.01
N LYS A 6 -11.66 -38.43 -0.89
CA LYS A 6 -10.30 -38.53 -0.33
C LYS A 6 -9.22 -37.95 -1.24
N GLU A 7 -9.49 -37.83 -2.55
CA GLU A 7 -8.56 -37.28 -3.55
C GLU A 7 -9.10 -35.97 -4.13
N SER A 8 -8.19 -35.04 -4.49
CA SER A 8 -8.56 -33.69 -4.98
C SER A 8 -9.41 -33.72 -6.26
N THR A 9 -9.14 -34.66 -7.17
CA THR A 9 -9.90 -34.83 -8.42
C THR A 9 -11.30 -35.35 -8.17
N THR A 10 -11.46 -36.28 -7.23
CA THR A 10 -12.75 -36.84 -6.83
C THR A 10 -13.55 -35.80 -6.06
N MET A 11 -12.91 -34.99 -5.20
CA MET A 11 -13.55 -33.90 -4.48
C MET A 11 -14.23 -32.91 -5.42
N ARG A 12 -13.55 -32.45 -6.48
CA ARG A 12 -14.14 -31.55 -7.48
C ARG A 12 -15.38 -32.16 -8.12
N ARG A 13 -15.29 -33.40 -8.58
CA ARG A 13 -16.43 -34.09 -9.23
C ARG A 13 -17.64 -34.20 -8.31
N VAL A 14 -17.43 -34.29 -6.99
CA VAL A 14 -18.53 -34.35 -6.02
C VAL A 14 -19.08 -32.95 -5.73
N LEU A 15 -18.20 -31.91 -5.63
CA LEU A 15 -18.62 -30.57 -5.27
C LEU A 15 -19.22 -29.78 -6.44
N ASP A 16 -18.76 -29.99 -7.68
CA ASP A 16 -19.23 -29.22 -8.84
C ASP A 16 -20.76 -29.25 -9.01
N PRO A 17 -21.46 -30.43 -8.95
CA PRO A 17 -22.92 -30.46 -9.03
C PRO A 17 -23.61 -29.75 -7.85
N ILE A 18 -23.01 -29.83 -6.66
CA ILE A 18 -23.52 -29.17 -5.45
C ILE A 18 -23.40 -27.64 -5.60
N PHE A 19 -22.27 -27.14 -6.11
CA PHE A 19 -22.05 -25.73 -6.34
C PHE A 19 -23.01 -25.17 -7.39
N VAL A 20 -23.22 -25.90 -8.51
CA VAL A 20 -24.19 -25.49 -9.52
C VAL A 20 -25.63 -25.43 -8.94
N TYR A 21 -25.98 -26.34 -8.03
CA TYR A 21 -27.23 -26.26 -7.31
C TYR A 21 -27.30 -25.05 -6.39
N PHE A 22 -26.22 -24.72 -5.69
CA PHE A 22 -26.16 -23.52 -4.85
C PHE A 22 -26.27 -22.23 -5.69
N ASP A 23 -25.63 -22.16 -6.87
CA ASP A 23 -25.77 -21.05 -7.81
C ASP A 23 -27.23 -20.82 -8.20
N SER A 24 -27.90 -21.90 -8.65
CA SER A 24 -29.26 -21.83 -9.19
C SER A 24 -30.31 -21.45 -8.16
N ARG A 25 -30.05 -21.71 -6.88
CA ARG A 25 -30.99 -21.50 -5.77
C ARG A 25 -30.56 -20.39 -4.80
N GLN A 26 -29.54 -19.65 -5.14
CA GLN A 26 -28.97 -18.59 -4.28
C GLN A 26 -28.58 -19.07 -2.85
N HIS A 27 -28.13 -20.33 -2.75
CA HIS A 27 -27.80 -20.94 -1.47
C HIS A 27 -26.41 -20.50 -0.91
N TRP A 28 -25.67 -19.67 -1.63
CA TRP A 28 -24.42 -19.06 -1.15
C TRP A 28 -24.64 -17.93 -0.13
N ALA A 29 -25.85 -17.36 -0.06
CA ALA A 29 -26.14 -16.25 0.84
C ALA A 29 -25.90 -16.65 2.31
N SER A 30 -25.16 -15.84 3.05
CA SER A 30 -24.72 -16.12 4.44
C SER A 30 -25.89 -16.30 5.43
N GLN A 31 -27.02 -15.62 5.22
CA GLN A 31 -28.14 -15.63 6.18
C GLN A 31 -29.19 -16.71 5.94
N LYS A 32 -29.31 -17.25 4.73
CA LYS A 32 -30.35 -18.23 4.36
C LYS A 32 -29.78 -19.38 3.53
N GLY A 33 -28.49 -19.41 3.29
CA GLY A 33 -27.88 -20.35 2.37
C GLY A 33 -27.53 -21.68 3.02
N LEU A 34 -27.72 -22.76 2.27
CA LEU A 34 -27.32 -24.11 2.69
C LEU A 34 -25.80 -24.33 2.52
N ALA A 35 -25.12 -23.53 1.68
CA ALA A 35 -23.72 -23.73 1.34
C ALA A 35 -22.84 -23.77 2.59
N MET A 36 -22.95 -22.76 3.47
CA MET A 36 -22.14 -22.71 4.69
C MET A 36 -22.37 -23.93 5.58
N ILE A 37 -23.63 -24.33 5.80
CA ILE A 37 -23.96 -25.45 6.68
C ILE A 37 -23.42 -26.77 6.12
N ILE A 38 -23.61 -27.01 4.82
CA ILE A 38 -23.19 -28.25 4.16
C ILE A 38 -21.66 -28.33 4.12
N LEU A 39 -20.98 -27.26 3.68
CA LEU A 39 -19.54 -27.25 3.51
C LEU A 39 -18.78 -27.28 4.84
N SER A 40 -19.28 -26.59 5.87
CA SER A 40 -18.73 -26.69 7.24
C SER A 40 -18.86 -28.09 7.81
N ARG A 41 -20.01 -28.75 7.61
CA ARG A 41 -20.18 -30.12 8.02
C ARG A 41 -19.26 -31.08 7.27
N MET A 42 -19.10 -30.88 5.98
CA MET A 42 -18.14 -31.67 5.18
C MET A 42 -16.71 -31.45 5.66
N ALA A 43 -16.31 -30.21 5.92
CA ALA A 43 -14.98 -29.88 6.46
C ALA A 43 -14.74 -30.59 7.81
N TYR A 44 -15.71 -30.52 8.72
CA TYR A 44 -15.63 -31.21 10.02
C TYR A 44 -15.42 -32.72 9.88
N PHE A 45 -16.20 -33.41 9.02
CA PHE A 45 -16.03 -34.85 8.81
C PHE A 45 -14.71 -35.22 8.11
N MET A 46 -14.05 -34.25 7.48
CA MET A 46 -12.77 -34.46 6.79
C MET A 46 -11.53 -34.03 7.64
N GLU A 47 -11.75 -33.59 8.86
CA GLU A 47 -10.70 -33.15 9.78
C GLU A 47 -9.62 -34.21 9.97
N ASN A 48 -10.01 -35.41 10.32
CA ASN A 48 -9.09 -36.54 10.53
C ASN A 48 -8.29 -36.94 9.30
N SER A 49 -8.72 -36.57 8.10
CA SER A 49 -8.03 -36.90 6.83
C SER A 49 -7.09 -35.78 6.35
N GLY A 50 -7.10 -34.61 6.98
CA GLY A 50 -6.34 -33.42 6.55
C GLY A 50 -6.80 -32.83 5.21
N ASN A 51 -7.93 -33.28 4.69
CA ASN A 51 -8.43 -32.90 3.35
C ASN A 51 -9.39 -31.69 3.37
N GLN A 52 -9.61 -31.07 4.52
CA GLN A 52 -10.47 -29.88 4.67
C GLN A 52 -10.07 -28.76 3.70
N ARG A 53 -8.78 -28.59 3.48
CA ARG A 53 -8.19 -27.61 2.53
C ARG A 53 -8.72 -27.75 1.10
N LEU A 54 -9.03 -28.98 0.68
CA LEU A 54 -9.56 -29.25 -0.65
C LEU A 54 -10.96 -28.67 -0.85
N ILE A 55 -11.76 -28.59 0.22
CA ILE A 55 -13.07 -27.92 0.18
C ILE A 55 -12.87 -26.41 -0.02
N LEU A 56 -12.02 -25.79 0.80
CA LEU A 56 -11.71 -24.36 0.67
C LEU A 56 -11.16 -24.03 -0.72
N ALA A 57 -10.18 -24.81 -1.21
CA ALA A 57 -9.64 -24.65 -2.54
C ALA A 57 -10.71 -24.77 -3.62
N SER A 58 -11.62 -25.74 -3.50
CA SER A 58 -12.72 -25.94 -4.46
C SER A 58 -13.68 -24.75 -4.46
N VAL A 59 -14.03 -24.21 -3.29
CA VAL A 59 -14.90 -23.02 -3.17
C VAL A 59 -14.24 -21.79 -3.82
N ILE A 60 -12.96 -21.56 -3.57
CA ILE A 60 -12.23 -20.45 -4.17
C ILE A 60 -12.10 -20.62 -5.69
N HIS A 61 -11.82 -21.82 -6.17
CA HIS A 61 -11.77 -22.10 -7.61
C HIS A 61 -13.14 -21.95 -8.29
N HIS A 62 -14.25 -22.11 -7.55
CA HIS A 62 -15.60 -21.89 -8.09
C HIS A 62 -15.86 -20.43 -8.51
N LEU A 63 -15.06 -19.47 -8.03
CA LEU A 63 -15.10 -18.08 -8.49
C LEU A 63 -14.83 -17.94 -10.00
N ASP A 64 -14.13 -18.90 -10.61
CA ASP A 64 -13.89 -18.96 -12.06
C ASP A 64 -14.99 -19.66 -12.84
N HIS A 65 -16.00 -20.24 -12.15
CA HIS A 65 -17.10 -20.93 -12.81
C HIS A 65 -17.96 -19.93 -13.61
N LYS A 66 -18.45 -20.36 -14.79
CA LYS A 66 -19.23 -19.52 -15.72
C LYS A 66 -20.43 -18.81 -15.09
N ASN A 67 -21.08 -19.43 -14.08
CA ASN A 67 -22.24 -18.84 -13.38
C ASN A 67 -21.85 -17.75 -12.39
N VAL A 68 -20.59 -17.71 -11.94
CA VAL A 68 -20.10 -16.85 -10.87
C VAL A 68 -19.18 -15.74 -11.40
N MET A 69 -18.39 -16.04 -12.44
CA MET A 69 -17.28 -15.21 -12.90
C MET A 69 -17.64 -13.76 -13.26
N ASN A 70 -18.90 -13.51 -13.66
CA ASN A 70 -19.38 -12.20 -14.09
C ASN A 70 -20.34 -11.54 -13.09
N ASP A 71 -20.63 -12.19 -11.96
CA ASP A 71 -21.55 -11.67 -10.94
C ASP A 71 -20.78 -11.28 -9.66
N PRO A 72 -20.51 -9.96 -9.43
CA PRO A 72 -19.82 -9.51 -8.23
C PRO A 72 -20.55 -9.85 -6.93
N GLN A 73 -21.88 -9.84 -6.93
CA GLN A 73 -22.68 -10.15 -5.75
C GLN A 73 -22.57 -11.64 -5.39
N LEU A 74 -22.69 -12.53 -6.38
CA LEU A 74 -22.54 -13.96 -6.16
C LEU A 74 -21.09 -14.30 -5.73
N LYS A 75 -20.07 -13.68 -6.34
CA LYS A 75 -18.69 -13.81 -5.89
C LYS A 75 -18.54 -13.42 -4.42
N THR A 76 -19.14 -12.30 -4.02
CA THR A 76 -19.10 -11.83 -2.62
C THR A 76 -19.64 -12.91 -1.68
N CYS A 77 -20.77 -13.51 -2.00
CA CYS A 77 -21.36 -14.60 -1.20
C CYS A 77 -20.44 -15.84 -1.13
N VAL A 78 -19.88 -16.27 -2.26
CA VAL A 78 -18.93 -17.40 -2.31
C VAL A 78 -17.70 -17.14 -1.47
N ILE A 79 -17.14 -15.92 -1.53
CA ILE A 79 -15.97 -15.52 -0.75
C ILE A 79 -16.29 -15.47 0.75
N GLN A 80 -17.46 -15.02 1.16
CA GLN A 80 -17.89 -15.04 2.56
C GLN A 80 -17.95 -16.47 3.12
N VAL A 81 -18.44 -17.42 2.32
CA VAL A 81 -18.40 -18.85 2.68
C VAL A 81 -16.97 -19.36 2.76
N ALA A 82 -16.09 -19.00 1.80
CA ALA A 82 -14.68 -19.35 1.83
C ALA A 82 -13.98 -18.81 3.08
N THR A 83 -14.26 -17.56 3.46
CA THR A 83 -13.72 -16.92 4.67
C THR A 83 -14.11 -17.69 5.94
N SER A 84 -15.38 -18.04 6.06
CA SER A 84 -15.86 -18.80 7.22
C SER A 84 -15.26 -20.22 7.29
N LEU A 85 -15.04 -20.85 6.14
CA LEU A 85 -14.33 -22.13 6.06
C LEU A 85 -12.85 -21.98 6.43
N ALA A 86 -12.17 -20.92 5.96
CA ALA A 86 -10.80 -20.63 6.32
C ALA A 86 -10.65 -20.50 7.84
N MET A 87 -11.51 -19.71 8.49
CA MET A 87 -11.53 -19.55 9.95
C MET A 87 -11.70 -20.88 10.70
N GLN A 88 -12.54 -21.79 10.17
CA GLN A 88 -12.77 -23.12 10.78
C GLN A 88 -11.53 -24.00 10.64
N ILE A 89 -10.89 -24.03 9.48
CA ILE A 89 -9.75 -24.90 9.15
C ILE A 89 -8.47 -24.46 9.89
N ILE A 90 -8.25 -23.15 10.05
CA ILE A 90 -7.07 -22.58 10.68
C ILE A 90 -6.91 -23.01 12.13
N SER A 91 -8.01 -23.24 12.84
CA SER A 91 -7.96 -23.63 14.27
C SER A 91 -7.29 -24.98 14.51
N GLU A 92 -7.09 -25.81 13.49
CA GLU A 92 -6.74 -27.23 13.66
C GLU A 92 -5.46 -27.66 12.91
N SER A 93 -5.11 -27.03 11.77
CA SER A 93 -3.91 -27.36 11.01
C SER A 93 -3.51 -26.24 10.07
N GLY A 94 -2.34 -25.66 10.26
CA GLY A 94 -1.84 -24.54 9.45
C GLY A 94 -2.05 -24.73 7.93
N LEU A 95 -2.40 -23.64 7.23
CA LEU A 95 -2.58 -23.61 5.80
C LEU A 95 -1.23 -23.65 5.08
N ALA A 96 -0.88 -24.78 4.49
CA ALA A 96 0.36 -24.94 3.73
C ALA A 96 0.20 -24.63 2.23
N GLU A 97 -1.01 -24.65 1.68
CA GLU A 97 -1.27 -24.38 0.26
C GLU A 97 -1.69 -22.93 0.02
N ILE A 98 -0.92 -22.22 -0.78
CA ILE A 98 -1.11 -20.78 -1.07
C ILE A 98 -1.68 -20.56 -2.48
N GLY A 99 -1.90 -21.62 -3.26
CA GLY A 99 -2.40 -21.53 -4.63
C GLY A 99 -3.71 -20.73 -4.78
N PHE A 100 -4.60 -20.78 -3.78
CA PHE A 100 -5.85 -20.04 -3.78
C PHE A 100 -5.68 -18.54 -3.48
N VAL A 101 -4.60 -18.10 -2.82
CA VAL A 101 -4.29 -16.67 -2.64
C VAL A 101 -4.09 -16.01 -4.01
N GLY A 102 -3.40 -16.67 -4.93
CA GLY A 102 -3.23 -16.19 -6.31
C GLY A 102 -4.56 -16.04 -7.06
N VAL A 103 -5.52 -16.93 -6.82
CA VAL A 103 -6.88 -16.83 -7.40
C VAL A 103 -7.59 -15.60 -6.85
N LEU A 104 -7.57 -15.39 -5.54
CA LEU A 104 -8.18 -14.23 -4.88
C LEU A 104 -7.55 -12.91 -5.37
N CYS A 105 -6.23 -12.82 -5.44
CA CYS A 105 -5.53 -11.65 -5.98
C CYS A 105 -5.91 -11.37 -7.43
N ARG A 106 -6.09 -12.40 -8.26
CA ARG A 106 -6.55 -12.25 -9.65
C ARG A 106 -7.97 -11.69 -9.72
N HIS A 107 -8.90 -12.17 -8.90
CA HIS A 107 -10.27 -11.62 -8.83
C HIS A 107 -10.28 -10.20 -8.28
N LEU A 108 -9.45 -9.90 -7.28
CA LEU A 108 -9.28 -8.56 -6.73
C LEU A 108 -8.76 -7.59 -7.80
N ARG A 109 -7.73 -7.98 -8.57
CA ARG A 109 -7.22 -7.19 -9.68
C ARG A 109 -8.30 -6.89 -10.72
N LYS A 110 -9.09 -7.91 -11.13
CA LYS A 110 -10.20 -7.71 -12.08
C LYS A 110 -11.25 -6.75 -11.54
N SER A 111 -11.60 -6.84 -10.25
CA SER A 111 -12.55 -5.93 -9.61
C SER A 111 -12.00 -4.49 -9.51
N LEU A 112 -10.70 -4.32 -9.22
CA LEU A 112 -10.04 -3.01 -9.23
C LEU A 112 -10.01 -2.39 -10.64
N GLN A 113 -9.77 -3.21 -11.69
CA GLN A 113 -9.86 -2.76 -13.08
C GLN A 113 -11.28 -2.31 -13.43
N ALA A 114 -12.29 -3.12 -13.13
CA ALA A 114 -13.69 -2.78 -13.39
C ALA A 114 -14.11 -1.49 -12.68
N SER A 115 -13.69 -1.28 -11.44
CA SER A 115 -13.97 -0.05 -10.70
C SER A 115 -13.26 1.20 -11.25
N SER A 116 -12.20 1.04 -12.05
CA SER A 116 -11.52 2.15 -12.74
C SER A 116 -12.20 2.54 -14.06
N GLU A 117 -13.04 1.66 -14.61
CA GLU A 117 -13.87 1.92 -15.78
C GLU A 117 -15.14 2.67 -15.36
N PHE A 118 -15.78 3.39 -16.30
CA PHE A 118 -16.99 4.15 -15.96
C PHE A 118 -18.16 3.20 -15.72
N VAL A 119 -18.47 2.98 -14.47
CA VAL A 119 -19.50 2.07 -13.99
C VAL A 119 -20.53 2.87 -13.22
N GLY A 120 -21.81 2.51 -13.31
CA GLY A 120 -22.86 3.11 -12.52
C GLY A 120 -22.61 2.94 -11.00
N GLU A 121 -23.16 3.84 -10.18
CA GLU A 121 -22.96 3.85 -8.73
C GLU A 121 -23.27 2.50 -8.06
N GLN A 122 -24.31 1.82 -8.53
CA GLN A 122 -24.70 0.49 -8.00
C GLN A 122 -23.63 -0.56 -8.26
N GLU A 123 -23.07 -0.61 -9.46
CA GLU A 123 -22.04 -1.58 -9.82
C GLU A 123 -20.71 -1.27 -9.09
N LEU A 124 -20.40 0.01 -8.90
CA LEU A 124 -19.28 0.42 -8.08
C LEU A 124 -19.41 -0.09 -6.64
N ASN A 125 -20.59 0.04 -6.03
CA ASN A 125 -20.83 -0.45 -4.66
C ASN A 125 -20.71 -1.98 -4.57
N LEU A 126 -21.15 -2.74 -5.58
CA LEU A 126 -20.96 -4.18 -5.65
C LEU A 126 -19.48 -4.56 -5.77
N ASN A 127 -18.71 -3.84 -6.58
CA ASN A 127 -17.27 -4.05 -6.70
C ASN A 127 -16.51 -3.72 -5.41
N ILE A 128 -16.88 -2.66 -4.71
CA ILE A 128 -16.32 -2.30 -3.40
C ILE A 128 -16.63 -3.40 -2.37
N SER A 129 -17.86 -3.90 -2.36
CA SER A 129 -18.26 -5.00 -1.46
C SER A 129 -17.45 -6.28 -1.74
N LEU A 130 -17.22 -6.59 -3.01
CA LEU A 130 -16.39 -7.72 -3.43
C LEU A 130 -14.93 -7.53 -2.98
N GLN A 131 -14.34 -6.34 -3.19
CA GLN A 131 -12.97 -6.03 -2.77
C GLN A 131 -12.80 -6.19 -1.26
N ASN A 132 -13.74 -5.66 -0.47
CA ASN A 132 -13.72 -5.79 0.98
C ASN A 132 -13.83 -7.25 1.44
N SER A 133 -14.65 -8.05 0.75
CA SER A 133 -14.79 -9.47 1.07
C SER A 133 -13.53 -10.27 0.74
N ILE A 134 -12.85 -9.93 -0.37
CA ILE A 134 -11.55 -10.53 -0.72
C ILE A 134 -10.47 -10.13 0.29
N ASP A 135 -10.39 -8.84 0.66
CA ASP A 135 -9.42 -8.34 1.67
C ASP A 135 -9.56 -9.13 2.98
N TYR A 136 -10.79 -9.26 3.46
CA TYR A 136 -11.06 -10.02 4.68
C TYR A 136 -10.73 -11.51 4.55
N CYS A 137 -11.05 -12.12 3.41
CA CYS A 137 -10.71 -13.52 3.14
C CYS A 137 -9.19 -13.74 3.10
N LEU A 138 -8.44 -12.84 2.46
CA LEU A 138 -6.98 -12.88 2.42
C LEU A 138 -6.36 -12.76 3.82
N LEU A 139 -6.91 -11.89 4.66
CA LEU A 139 -6.46 -11.75 6.05
C LEU A 139 -6.66 -13.04 6.84
N GLU A 140 -7.85 -13.64 6.75
CA GLU A 140 -8.13 -14.90 7.48
C GLU A 140 -7.28 -16.07 6.96
N ILE A 141 -7.04 -16.13 5.66
CA ILE A 141 -6.13 -17.13 5.09
C ILE A 141 -4.68 -16.90 5.58
N ALA A 142 -4.23 -15.64 5.59
CA ALA A 142 -2.89 -15.29 6.04
C ALA A 142 -2.69 -15.64 7.53
N ASN A 143 -3.71 -15.50 8.38
CA ASN A 143 -3.68 -15.91 9.79
C ASN A 143 -3.39 -17.42 9.98
N GLY A 144 -3.71 -18.24 8.98
CA GLY A 144 -3.45 -19.68 8.99
C GLY A 144 -2.11 -20.09 8.38
N VAL A 145 -1.35 -19.15 7.84
CA VAL A 145 -0.06 -19.42 7.21
C VAL A 145 1.05 -19.42 8.27
N ILE A 146 1.82 -20.49 8.32
CA ILE A 146 2.94 -20.64 9.27
C ILE A 146 4.22 -20.00 8.69
N ASP A 147 4.43 -20.14 7.36
CA ASP A 147 5.58 -19.59 6.66
C ASP A 147 5.13 -18.55 5.63
N ALA A 148 5.61 -17.32 5.76
CA ALA A 148 5.30 -16.22 4.86
C ALA A 148 6.05 -16.26 3.52
N GLN A 149 7.14 -17.02 3.43
CA GLN A 149 8.00 -17.01 2.25
C GLN A 149 7.25 -17.29 0.93
N PRO A 150 6.35 -18.27 0.84
CA PRO A 150 5.57 -18.50 -0.37
C PRO A 150 4.64 -17.34 -0.76
N LEU A 151 4.17 -16.54 0.22
CA LEU A 151 3.39 -15.32 -0.07
C LEU A 151 4.27 -14.21 -0.64
N PHE A 152 5.49 -14.06 -0.12
CA PHE A 152 6.47 -13.14 -0.67
C PHE A 152 6.92 -13.54 -2.08
N ASP A 153 7.11 -14.85 -2.35
CA ASP A 153 7.43 -15.35 -3.67
C ASP A 153 6.29 -15.11 -4.66
N LEU A 154 5.03 -15.31 -4.23
CA LEU A 154 3.85 -14.97 -5.03
C LEU A 154 3.81 -13.46 -5.36
N MET A 155 4.12 -12.60 -4.39
CA MET A 155 4.21 -11.16 -4.62
C MET A 155 5.32 -10.83 -5.62
N ALA A 156 6.51 -11.41 -5.48
CA ALA A 156 7.64 -11.21 -6.37
C ALA A 156 7.30 -11.61 -7.82
N ILE A 157 6.68 -12.77 -8.01
CA ILE A 157 6.24 -13.26 -9.34
C ILE A 157 5.23 -12.29 -9.98
N ASN A 158 4.28 -11.76 -9.20
CA ASN A 158 3.30 -10.80 -9.72
C ASN A 158 3.90 -9.42 -10.04
N LEU A 159 5.03 -9.06 -9.43
CA LEU A 159 5.78 -7.82 -9.70
C LEU A 159 6.75 -7.94 -10.87
N GLU A 160 7.09 -9.15 -11.32
CA GLU A 160 8.17 -9.38 -12.28
C GLU A 160 7.98 -8.66 -13.63
N ASN A 161 6.75 -8.66 -14.15
CA ASN A 161 6.42 -8.07 -15.45
C ASN A 161 5.15 -7.23 -15.37
N ILE A 162 5.20 -6.14 -14.62
CA ILE A 162 4.04 -5.23 -14.48
C ILE A 162 3.85 -4.42 -15.75
N PRO A 163 2.68 -4.50 -16.41
CA PRO A 163 2.36 -3.64 -17.54
C PRO A 163 2.09 -2.21 -17.08
N SER A 164 2.30 -1.24 -17.96
CA SER A 164 1.90 0.15 -17.71
C SER A 164 0.37 0.32 -17.76
N GLY A 165 -0.13 1.36 -17.08
CA GLY A 165 -1.53 1.74 -17.10
C GLY A 165 -2.42 0.97 -16.13
N VAL A 166 -3.72 0.88 -16.43
CA VAL A 166 -4.76 0.41 -15.49
C VAL A 166 -4.48 -1.00 -14.97
N VAL A 167 -4.02 -1.91 -15.83
CA VAL A 167 -3.73 -3.31 -15.43
C VAL A 167 -2.60 -3.38 -14.42
N GLY A 168 -1.51 -2.63 -14.65
CA GLY A 168 -0.38 -2.59 -13.75
C GLY A 168 -0.76 -1.99 -12.40
N ARG A 169 -1.48 -0.87 -12.41
CA ARG A 169 -1.96 -0.20 -11.19
C ARG A 169 -2.91 -1.09 -10.39
N ALA A 170 -3.82 -1.80 -11.06
CA ALA A 170 -4.70 -2.77 -10.40
C ALA A 170 -3.92 -3.97 -9.82
N THR A 171 -2.85 -4.41 -10.50
CA THR A 171 -1.96 -5.44 -9.96
C THR A 171 -1.27 -4.94 -8.68
N ILE A 172 -0.67 -3.75 -8.72
CA ILE A 172 -0.07 -3.11 -7.53
C ILE A 172 -1.11 -2.97 -6.41
N GLY A 173 -2.33 -2.50 -6.72
CA GLY A 173 -3.41 -2.39 -5.74
C GLY A 173 -3.75 -3.71 -5.05
N SER A 174 -3.80 -4.81 -5.81
CA SER A 174 -4.04 -6.14 -5.25
C SER A 174 -2.90 -6.61 -4.33
N LEU A 175 -1.64 -6.25 -4.67
CA LEU A 175 -0.47 -6.59 -3.88
C LEU A 175 -0.34 -5.73 -2.61
N ILE A 176 -0.80 -4.49 -2.63
CA ILE A 176 -0.89 -3.64 -1.42
C ILE A 176 -1.83 -4.30 -0.40
N ILE A 177 -2.98 -4.82 -0.86
CA ILE A 177 -3.93 -5.52 0.03
C ILE A 177 -3.31 -6.81 0.57
N LEU A 178 -2.67 -7.59 -0.29
CA LEU A 178 -1.98 -8.81 0.14
C LEU A 178 -0.86 -8.51 1.14
N ALA A 179 0.00 -7.52 0.87
CA ALA A 179 1.07 -7.10 1.78
C ALA A 179 0.52 -6.75 3.16
N ARG A 180 -0.61 -6.02 3.20
CA ARG A 180 -1.27 -5.67 4.45
C ARG A 180 -1.83 -6.90 5.17
N ALA A 181 -2.51 -7.81 4.46
CA ALA A 181 -3.04 -9.03 5.05
C ALA A 181 -1.90 -9.87 5.68
N VAL A 182 -0.79 -10.03 4.96
CA VAL A 182 0.41 -10.74 5.43
C VAL A 182 1.00 -10.08 6.67
N THR A 183 1.16 -8.75 6.68
CA THR A 183 1.75 -8.04 7.82
C THR A 183 0.88 -8.06 9.07
N LEU A 184 -0.45 -8.01 8.91
CA LEU A 184 -1.38 -8.10 10.04
C LEU A 184 -1.39 -9.50 10.65
N ALA A 185 -1.41 -10.53 9.80
CA ALA A 185 -1.47 -11.92 10.23
C ALA A 185 -0.18 -12.40 10.90
N LEU A 186 0.96 -11.99 10.38
CA LEU A 186 2.26 -12.53 10.74
C LEU A 186 3.11 -11.57 11.59
N SER A 187 2.50 -10.52 12.16
CA SER A 187 3.22 -9.48 12.92
C SER A 187 4.13 -10.03 14.02
N HIS A 188 3.77 -11.15 14.65
CA HIS A 188 4.56 -11.80 15.69
C HIS A 188 5.79 -12.58 15.17
N LEU A 189 5.83 -12.94 13.89
CA LEU A 189 6.96 -13.70 13.30
C LEU A 189 8.03 -12.79 12.68
N TYR A 190 7.70 -11.53 12.40
CA TYR A 190 8.55 -10.60 11.65
C TYR A 190 9.82 -10.12 12.35
N SER A 191 9.88 -10.13 13.69
CA SER A 191 10.99 -9.50 14.44
C SER A 191 12.36 -10.10 14.14
N GLN A 192 12.43 -11.32 13.63
CA GLN A 192 13.68 -12.01 13.30
C GLN A 192 13.90 -12.21 11.79
N GLN A 193 12.89 -11.98 10.97
CA GLN A 193 12.94 -12.28 9.53
C GLN A 193 13.65 -11.17 8.75
N GLY A 194 14.55 -11.54 7.83
CA GLY A 194 15.15 -10.66 6.85
C GLY A 194 14.15 -10.31 5.74
N PHE A 195 14.32 -9.13 5.14
CA PHE A 195 13.50 -8.75 3.98
C PHE A 195 13.81 -9.70 2.80
N PRO A 196 12.78 -10.31 2.15
CA PRO A 196 13.00 -11.32 1.10
C PRO A 196 13.72 -10.72 -0.11
N GLU A 197 14.85 -11.30 -0.51
CA GLU A 197 15.68 -10.77 -1.59
C GLU A 197 14.96 -10.75 -2.95
N SER A 198 14.29 -11.85 -3.30
CA SER A 198 13.51 -11.95 -4.55
C SER A 198 12.45 -10.85 -4.67
N LEU A 199 11.76 -10.59 -3.58
CA LEU A 199 10.74 -9.54 -3.53
C LEU A 199 11.36 -8.13 -3.60
N LEU A 200 12.46 -7.88 -2.89
CA LEU A 200 13.15 -6.60 -2.93
C LEU A 200 13.62 -6.26 -4.35
N VAL A 201 14.25 -7.22 -5.04
CA VAL A 201 14.72 -7.03 -6.43
C VAL A 201 13.58 -6.61 -7.34
N GLN A 202 12.40 -7.21 -7.22
CA GLN A 202 11.25 -6.84 -8.05
C GLN A 202 10.67 -5.47 -7.63
N LEU A 203 10.60 -5.18 -6.34
CA LEU A 203 10.18 -3.85 -5.86
C LEU A 203 11.09 -2.74 -6.38
N LEU A 204 12.42 -2.94 -6.35
CA LEU A 204 13.38 -1.98 -6.88
C LEU A 204 13.17 -1.72 -8.38
N LYS A 205 12.89 -2.77 -9.17
CA LYS A 205 12.54 -2.60 -10.60
C LYS A 205 11.25 -1.78 -10.79
N VAL A 206 10.23 -2.05 -9.98
CA VAL A 206 8.94 -1.33 -10.07
C VAL A 206 9.06 0.10 -9.54
N MET A 207 9.93 0.39 -8.58
CA MET A 207 10.26 1.76 -8.16
C MET A 207 10.86 2.60 -9.31
N LEU A 208 11.41 1.95 -10.35
CA LEU A 208 11.95 2.60 -11.55
C LEU A 208 11.05 2.43 -12.78
N HIS A 209 9.81 1.94 -12.61
CA HIS A 209 8.88 1.69 -13.69
C HIS A 209 8.47 2.99 -14.41
N SER A 210 8.14 2.89 -15.70
CA SER A 210 7.68 4.04 -16.51
C SER A 210 6.35 4.64 -16.04
N ASP A 211 5.48 3.86 -15.37
CA ASP A 211 4.23 4.36 -14.80
C ASP A 211 4.48 4.96 -13.41
N VAL A 212 4.24 6.26 -13.27
CA VAL A 212 4.47 7.04 -12.03
C VAL A 212 3.68 6.51 -10.82
N GLU A 213 2.46 6.01 -11.04
CA GLU A 213 1.63 5.44 -9.97
C GLU A 213 2.13 4.06 -9.54
N ALA A 214 2.67 3.27 -10.48
CA ALA A 214 3.29 1.99 -10.13
C ALA A 214 4.52 2.19 -9.24
N ARG A 215 5.34 3.22 -9.49
CA ARG A 215 6.47 3.60 -8.63
C ARG A 215 6.01 3.88 -7.19
N VAL A 216 5.01 4.74 -7.04
CA VAL A 216 4.44 5.07 -5.71
C VAL A 216 3.90 3.82 -5.01
N GLY A 217 3.21 2.95 -5.75
CA GLY A 217 2.68 1.70 -5.20
C GLY A 217 3.76 0.73 -4.73
N ALA A 218 4.90 0.65 -5.43
CA ALA A 218 6.05 -0.17 -5.01
C ALA A 218 6.64 0.32 -3.68
N HIS A 219 6.80 1.64 -3.51
CA HIS A 219 7.21 2.24 -2.23
C HIS A 219 6.21 1.94 -1.11
N LEU A 220 4.92 1.96 -1.41
CA LEU A 220 3.89 1.65 -0.43
C LEU A 220 3.95 0.18 0.01
N ILE A 221 4.11 -0.77 -0.93
CA ILE A 221 4.30 -2.19 -0.60
C ILE A 221 5.55 -2.37 0.26
N PHE A 222 6.68 -1.77 -0.14
CA PHE A 222 7.92 -1.80 0.63
C PHE A 222 7.72 -1.28 2.06
N SER A 223 7.05 -0.15 2.21
CA SER A 223 6.80 0.49 3.50
C SER A 223 5.93 -0.38 4.42
N ILE A 224 4.85 -0.97 3.88
CA ILE A 224 3.95 -1.87 4.62
C ILE A 224 4.71 -3.09 5.11
N LEU A 225 5.54 -3.69 4.26
CA LEU A 225 6.29 -4.89 4.61
C LEU A 225 7.42 -4.59 5.59
N LEU A 226 8.15 -3.48 5.41
CA LEU A 226 9.29 -3.14 6.26
C LEU A 226 8.86 -2.84 7.71
N PHE A 227 7.74 -2.12 7.87
CA PHE A 227 7.15 -1.80 9.17
C PHE A 227 5.74 -2.39 9.25
N PRO A 228 5.61 -3.67 9.63
CA PRO A 228 4.31 -4.26 9.88
C PRO A 228 3.55 -3.40 10.88
N SER A 229 2.49 -2.80 10.42
CA SER A 229 1.61 -2.08 11.32
C SER A 229 1.06 -3.08 12.32
N SER A 230 1.55 -3.09 13.56
CA SER A 230 0.80 -3.68 14.64
C SER A 230 -0.52 -2.90 14.78
N PHE A 231 -1.45 -3.12 13.83
CA PHE A 231 -2.84 -2.71 14.02
C PHE A 231 -3.31 -3.48 15.22
N HIS A 232 -3.57 -2.73 16.29
CA HIS A 232 -4.00 -3.30 17.55
C HIS A 232 -5.14 -4.28 17.35
N THR A 233 -5.12 -5.33 18.12
CA THR A 233 -6.16 -6.34 18.33
C THR A 233 -7.60 -5.77 18.39
N ASN A 234 -7.75 -4.48 18.67
CA ASN A 234 -9.05 -3.78 18.69
C ASN A 234 -9.66 -3.52 17.30
N GLU A 235 -8.86 -3.42 16.22
CA GLU A 235 -9.43 -3.23 14.86
C GLU A 235 -9.80 -4.55 14.20
N THR A 236 -9.06 -5.62 14.47
CA THR A 236 -9.45 -6.96 13.98
C THR A 236 -10.73 -7.44 14.64
N SER A 237 -10.95 -7.14 15.91
CA SER A 237 -12.22 -7.42 16.59
C SER A 237 -13.37 -6.54 16.06
N SER A 238 -13.11 -5.30 15.66
CA SER A 238 -14.10 -4.40 15.08
C SER A 238 -14.49 -4.79 13.64
N LEU A 239 -13.55 -5.26 12.82
CA LEU A 239 -13.82 -5.81 11.50
C LEU A 239 -14.61 -7.13 11.63
N ARG A 240 -14.19 -8.02 12.53
CA ARG A 240 -14.88 -9.27 12.84
C ARG A 240 -16.32 -9.04 13.30
N SER A 241 -16.57 -8.01 14.11
CA SER A 241 -17.92 -7.64 14.58
C SER A 241 -18.82 -7.08 13.47
N ARG A 242 -18.27 -6.38 12.47
CA ARG A 242 -19.05 -5.83 11.35
C ARG A 242 -19.53 -6.90 10.38
N TYR A 243 -18.76 -7.98 10.19
CA TYR A 243 -19.11 -9.07 9.26
C TYR A 243 -19.97 -10.17 9.87
N LEU A 244 -20.00 -10.31 11.19
CA LEU A 244 -20.78 -11.33 11.92
C LEU A 244 -22.21 -10.89 12.29
N GLY A 245 -22.71 -9.80 11.68
CA GLY A 245 -24.13 -9.45 11.67
C GLY A 245 -24.74 -9.17 13.03
N GLN A 246 -24.49 -8.02 13.62
CA GLN A 246 -25.42 -7.40 14.57
C GLN A 246 -25.82 -6.01 14.06
N HIS A 247 -27.03 -5.92 13.53
CA HIS A 247 -27.74 -4.67 13.38
C HIS A 247 -27.96 -4.06 14.77
N ASN A 248 -27.15 -3.08 15.14
CA ASN A 248 -27.57 -2.07 16.10
C ASN A 248 -26.91 -0.74 15.74
N LYS A 249 -27.80 0.15 15.31
CA LYS A 249 -27.50 1.57 15.08
C LYS A 249 -26.96 2.21 16.34
N ARG A 250 -25.76 2.77 16.28
CA ARG A 250 -25.41 4.00 17.01
C ARG A 250 -24.17 4.62 16.36
N HIS A 251 -24.33 5.87 15.95
CA HIS A 251 -23.28 6.73 15.43
C HIS A 251 -22.16 6.92 16.45
N SER A 252 -20.95 6.54 16.08
CA SER A 252 -19.75 7.16 16.62
C SER A 252 -18.73 7.25 15.49
N HIS A 253 -18.49 8.48 15.06
CA HIS A 253 -17.47 8.82 14.09
C HIS A 253 -16.08 8.61 14.71
N ALA A 254 -15.40 7.55 14.31
CA ALA A 254 -13.95 7.49 14.36
C ALA A 254 -13.47 7.06 12.96
N PRO A 255 -12.58 7.81 12.29
CA PRO A 255 -12.12 7.46 10.97
C PRO A 255 -11.13 6.29 11.07
N SER A 256 -11.61 5.07 10.87
CA SER A 256 -10.74 3.94 10.61
C SER A 256 -10.13 4.16 9.23
N VAL A 257 -8.88 4.59 9.17
CA VAL A 257 -8.09 4.65 7.94
C VAL A 257 -7.74 3.22 7.53
N SER A 258 -8.68 2.60 6.86
CA SER A 258 -8.66 1.23 6.34
C SER A 258 -7.78 1.16 5.07
N ALA A 259 -7.29 -0.06 4.73
CA ALA A 259 -6.74 -0.34 3.39
C ALA A 259 -7.73 0.03 2.29
N SER A 260 -9.04 -0.02 2.57
CA SER A 260 -10.06 0.55 1.70
C SER A 260 -9.86 2.04 1.45
N ALA A 261 -9.32 2.82 2.37
CA ALA A 261 -8.99 4.23 2.12
C ALA A 261 -7.79 4.38 1.16
N SER A 262 -6.77 3.53 1.29
CA SER A 262 -5.64 3.51 0.34
C SER A 262 -6.08 3.01 -1.03
N ILE A 263 -6.99 2.02 -1.10
CA ILE A 263 -7.59 1.54 -2.34
C ILE A 263 -8.52 2.59 -2.92
N THR A 264 -9.33 3.26 -2.11
CA THR A 264 -10.21 4.35 -2.55
C THR A 264 -9.38 5.50 -3.10
N ALA A 265 -8.26 5.85 -2.47
CA ALA A 265 -7.33 6.85 -2.98
C ALA A 265 -6.67 6.40 -4.30
N LEU A 266 -6.30 5.13 -4.43
CA LEU A 266 -5.77 4.56 -5.66
C LEU A 266 -6.83 4.58 -6.78
N LEU A 267 -8.05 4.16 -6.50
CA LEU A 267 -9.17 4.18 -7.44
C LEU A 267 -9.55 5.60 -7.85
N GLU A 268 -9.53 6.54 -6.93
CA GLU A 268 -9.77 7.94 -7.22
C GLU A 268 -8.69 8.53 -8.13
N LYS A 269 -7.42 8.20 -7.88
CA LYS A 269 -6.31 8.55 -8.79
C LYS A 269 -6.46 7.90 -10.17
N LEU A 270 -6.87 6.63 -10.23
CA LEU A 270 -7.15 5.94 -11.49
C LEU A 270 -8.28 6.62 -12.28
N ARG A 271 -9.32 7.09 -11.60
CA ARG A 271 -10.43 7.87 -12.19
C ARG A 271 -10.00 9.22 -12.71
N ARG A 272 -9.25 10.01 -11.93
CA ARG A 272 -8.78 11.33 -12.33
C ARG A 272 -7.95 11.28 -13.63
N ASN A 273 -7.04 10.31 -13.73
CA ASN A 273 -6.22 10.14 -14.94
C ASN A 273 -7.02 9.75 -16.18
N ARG A 274 -8.22 9.20 -16.04
CA ARG A 274 -9.09 8.90 -17.17
C ARG A 274 -9.81 10.14 -17.68
N ASN A 275 -10.32 10.97 -16.79
CA ASN A 275 -11.03 12.21 -17.17
C ASN A 275 -10.12 13.17 -17.92
N THR A 276 -8.82 13.22 -17.59
CA THR A 276 -7.84 14.04 -18.34
C THR A 276 -7.60 13.58 -19.78
N LYS A 277 -7.84 12.29 -20.11
CA LYS A 277 -7.75 11.80 -21.50
C LYS A 277 -9.05 12.02 -22.30
N ALA A 278 -10.19 12.09 -21.62
CA ALA A 278 -11.50 12.29 -22.28
C ALA A 278 -11.79 13.77 -22.58
N GLU A 279 -11.30 14.71 -21.75
CA GLU A 279 -11.56 16.14 -21.90
C GLU A 279 -10.78 16.82 -23.04
N ASN A 280 -9.78 16.16 -23.61
CA ASN A 280 -9.11 16.67 -24.83
C ASN A 280 -9.95 16.53 -26.09
N HIS A 281 -11.18 16.05 -26.04
CA HIS A 281 -12.02 15.84 -27.23
C HIS A 281 -13.39 16.50 -27.24
N VAL A 282 -13.81 17.21 -26.18
CA VAL A 282 -15.09 17.95 -26.24
C VAL A 282 -14.96 19.28 -25.52
N ASN A 283 -14.89 20.33 -26.30
CA ASN A 283 -15.15 21.71 -25.83
C ASN A 283 -16.65 21.92 -25.65
N ILE A 284 -16.98 22.81 -24.68
CA ILE A 284 -18.15 23.70 -24.59
C ILE A 284 -19.32 23.20 -23.73
N VAL A 285 -19.60 24.06 -22.75
CA VAL A 285 -20.84 24.67 -22.26
C VAL A 285 -21.35 24.30 -20.84
N HIS A 286 -21.30 25.35 -20.07
CA HIS A 286 -22.20 25.90 -19.05
C HIS A 286 -22.15 25.45 -17.58
N ASP A 287 -21.89 26.53 -16.83
CA ASP A 287 -22.17 26.83 -15.42
C ASP A 287 -23.47 26.24 -14.84
N GLN A 288 -23.39 25.80 -13.61
CA GLN A 288 -24.27 26.28 -12.56
C GLN A 288 -23.73 25.90 -11.15
N GLU A 289 -23.58 26.97 -10.38
CA GLU A 289 -23.36 27.01 -8.93
C GLU A 289 -24.35 26.14 -8.16
N ARG A 290 -23.86 25.47 -7.13
CA ARG A 290 -24.60 25.30 -5.87
C ARG A 290 -23.64 25.29 -4.69
N ASP A 291 -23.69 26.41 -3.97
CA ASP A 291 -23.23 26.56 -2.60
C ASP A 291 -23.81 25.49 -1.68
N ILE A 292 -22.95 24.77 -0.96
CA ILE A 292 -23.30 24.18 0.32
C ILE A 292 -22.10 24.35 1.27
N VAL A 293 -22.24 25.36 2.12
CA VAL A 293 -21.79 25.48 3.52
C VAL A 293 -20.39 24.97 3.85
N ALA A 294 -19.47 25.94 3.86
CA ALA A 294 -18.20 25.85 4.56
C ALA A 294 -18.42 26.18 6.03
N GLU A 295 -18.25 25.19 6.92
CA GLU A 295 -17.93 25.45 8.32
C GLU A 295 -16.83 24.49 8.80
N ASP A 296 -15.74 25.11 9.21
CA ASP A 296 -14.81 24.71 10.29
C ASP A 296 -13.88 23.52 10.07
N TRP A 297 -12.85 23.71 9.22
CA TRP A 297 -11.66 22.86 9.22
C TRP A 297 -10.36 23.71 9.19
N LYS A 298 -10.18 24.52 10.21
CA LYS A 298 -8.84 25.04 10.53
C LYS A 298 -8.18 24.10 11.52
N GLN A 299 -7.33 23.21 11.01
CA GLN A 299 -6.08 22.76 11.67
C GLN A 299 -5.47 21.60 10.88
N GLY A 300 -4.29 21.82 10.36
CA GLY A 300 -3.18 20.97 9.94
C GLY A 300 -3.41 19.45 9.73
N CYS A 301 -4.07 18.99 8.65
CA CYS A 301 -4.50 17.61 8.54
C CYS A 301 -4.13 16.87 7.25
N GLY A 302 -3.06 17.23 6.53
CA GLY A 302 -2.65 16.49 5.32
C GLY A 302 -2.12 15.08 5.55
N LEU A 303 -1.44 14.83 6.67
CA LEU A 303 -0.76 13.55 6.97
C LEU A 303 -1.41 12.73 8.10
N LYS A 304 -2.32 13.29 8.89
CA LYS A 304 -2.94 12.57 10.01
C LYS A 304 -3.79 11.38 9.61
N ASN A 305 -4.09 11.22 8.33
CA ASN A 305 -4.94 10.15 7.80
C ASN A 305 -4.17 8.97 7.19
N SER A 306 -2.83 8.96 7.21
CA SER A 306 -2.06 7.77 6.84
C SER A 306 -2.01 6.80 8.01
N PRO A 307 -2.38 5.51 7.83
CA PRO A 307 -2.32 4.52 8.91
C PRO A 307 -0.93 4.35 9.51
N ASN A 308 0.11 4.65 8.74
CA ASN A 308 1.50 4.60 9.20
C ASN A 308 1.97 5.86 9.92
N PHE A 309 1.16 6.94 9.94
CA PHE A 309 1.57 8.23 10.46
C PHE A 309 1.82 8.20 11.98
N TYR A 310 0.85 7.75 12.77
CA TYR A 310 0.98 7.73 14.23
C TYR A 310 2.10 6.80 14.72
N LYS A 311 2.34 5.72 14.00
CA LYS A 311 3.39 4.77 14.32
C LYS A 311 4.78 5.26 13.92
N LEU A 312 4.87 5.91 12.77
CA LEU A 312 6.12 6.52 12.35
C LEU A 312 6.55 7.60 13.35
N THR A 313 5.63 8.42 13.83
CA THR A 313 5.90 9.43 14.87
C THR A 313 6.39 8.76 16.15
N SER A 314 5.71 7.73 16.65
CA SER A 314 6.13 6.99 17.84
C SER A 314 7.52 6.32 17.68
N ILE A 315 7.82 5.80 16.48
CA ILE A 315 9.12 5.21 16.18
C ILE A 315 10.20 6.30 16.10
N ILE A 316 9.89 7.45 15.50
CA ILE A 316 10.79 8.61 15.44
C ILE A 316 11.06 9.13 16.85
N ASP A 317 10.03 9.30 17.68
CA ASP A 317 10.15 9.76 19.06
C ASP A 317 11.05 8.83 19.88
N LYS A 318 10.89 7.52 19.71
CA LYS A 318 11.75 6.52 20.35
C LYS A 318 13.19 6.58 19.82
N ALA A 319 13.40 6.72 18.51
CA ALA A 319 14.70 6.83 17.88
C ALA A 319 15.43 8.13 18.27
N THR A 320 14.68 9.20 18.54
CA THR A 320 15.23 10.51 18.98
C THR A 320 15.36 10.65 20.50
N GLY A 321 15.11 9.57 21.27
CA GLY A 321 15.26 9.56 22.73
C GLY A 321 14.11 10.22 23.49
N SER A 322 12.99 10.50 22.86
CA SER A 322 11.78 10.98 23.55
C SER A 322 11.16 9.85 24.37
N PRO A 323 10.70 10.08 25.63
CA PRO A 323 10.10 9.05 26.44
C PRO A 323 8.77 8.57 25.81
N SER A 324 8.75 7.36 25.30
CA SER A 324 7.54 6.74 24.78
C SER A 324 6.82 5.94 25.86
N LEU A 325 5.50 6.09 25.91
CA LEU A 325 4.64 5.42 26.90
C LEU A 325 4.44 3.91 26.68
N THR A 326 5.10 3.30 25.67
CA THR A 326 4.97 1.87 25.37
C THR A 326 6.33 1.22 25.20
N ASP A 327 6.66 0.27 26.10
CA ASP A 327 7.94 -0.47 26.15
C ASP A 327 8.12 -1.54 25.06
N THR A 328 7.21 -1.68 24.10
CA THR A 328 7.33 -2.68 23.05
C THR A 328 8.17 -2.19 21.90
N GLU A 329 9.27 -2.90 21.59
CA GLU A 329 10.06 -2.63 20.39
C GLU A 329 9.19 -2.77 19.12
N PRO A 330 9.31 -1.83 18.17
CA PRO A 330 8.58 -1.92 16.92
C PRO A 330 9.03 -3.16 16.13
N TYR A 331 8.06 -3.94 15.64
CA TYR A 331 8.35 -5.05 14.74
C TYR A 331 8.81 -4.50 13.40
N VAL A 332 10.06 -4.75 13.03
CA VAL A 332 10.69 -4.24 11.81
C VAL A 332 11.45 -5.37 11.13
N MET A 333 11.21 -5.57 9.82
CA MET A 333 12.02 -6.51 9.04
C MET A 333 13.48 -6.05 8.97
N LYS A 334 14.42 -7.02 8.96
CA LYS A 334 15.84 -6.70 8.87
C LYS A 334 16.21 -6.47 7.41
N LEU A 335 16.96 -5.40 7.16
CA LEU A 335 17.62 -5.16 5.88
C LEU A 335 19.11 -5.47 6.03
N THR A 336 19.69 -6.10 5.03
CA THR A 336 21.15 -6.28 4.93
C THR A 336 21.80 -4.98 4.43
N GLU A 337 23.10 -4.85 4.59
CA GLU A 337 23.86 -3.71 4.08
C GLU A 337 23.77 -3.59 2.57
N ASP A 338 23.85 -4.71 1.85
CA ASP A 338 23.69 -4.77 0.40
C ASP A 338 22.29 -4.33 -0.04
N GLN A 339 21.24 -4.75 0.67
CA GLN A 339 19.88 -4.32 0.41
C GLN A 339 19.69 -2.82 0.63
N MET A 340 20.30 -2.25 1.67
CA MET A 340 20.27 -0.81 1.91
C MET A 340 21.03 -0.04 0.81
N ALA A 341 22.17 -0.55 0.35
CA ALA A 341 22.92 0.04 -0.75
C ALA A 341 22.14 0.00 -2.07
N GLN A 342 21.47 -1.10 -2.36
CA GLN A 342 20.58 -1.23 -3.53
C GLN A 342 19.41 -0.25 -3.47
N LEU A 343 18.78 -0.08 -2.30
CA LEU A 343 17.72 0.90 -2.07
C LEU A 343 18.19 2.33 -2.31
N LEU A 344 19.33 2.73 -1.76
CA LEU A 344 19.88 4.06 -1.99
C LEU A 344 20.19 4.31 -3.47
N SER A 345 20.70 3.30 -4.19
CA SER A 345 20.94 3.37 -5.63
C SER A 345 19.63 3.55 -6.42
N ALA A 346 18.58 2.80 -6.07
CA ALA A 346 17.28 2.95 -6.70
C ALA A 346 16.66 4.33 -6.41
N PHE A 347 16.75 4.82 -5.18
CA PHE A 347 16.28 6.15 -4.80
C PHE A 347 17.02 7.26 -5.57
N TRP A 348 18.34 7.12 -5.77
CA TRP A 348 19.12 8.02 -6.60
C TRP A 348 18.59 8.09 -8.03
N ILE A 349 18.44 6.92 -8.69
CA ILE A 349 17.97 6.86 -10.06
C ILE A 349 16.56 7.44 -10.15
N GLN A 350 15.67 7.07 -9.22
CA GLN A 350 14.28 7.55 -9.24
C GLN A 350 14.19 9.06 -8.99
N ALA A 351 14.95 9.63 -8.05
CA ALA A 351 14.93 11.07 -7.79
C ALA A 351 15.29 11.88 -9.04
N ASN A 352 16.08 11.30 -9.95
CA ASN A 352 16.54 11.92 -11.19
C ASN A 352 15.68 11.58 -12.43
N LEU A 353 14.52 10.92 -12.27
CA LEU A 353 13.60 10.69 -13.39
C LEU A 353 12.85 11.99 -13.76
N PRO A 354 12.81 12.35 -15.07
CA PRO A 354 12.24 13.64 -15.50
C PRO A 354 10.71 13.71 -15.41
N ASP A 355 10.05 12.58 -15.28
CA ASP A 355 8.59 12.42 -15.20
C ASP A 355 8.08 12.24 -13.77
N ASN A 356 8.90 12.54 -12.76
CA ASN A 356 8.49 12.50 -11.37
C ASN A 356 7.41 13.55 -11.08
N LEU A 357 6.36 13.10 -10.39
CA LEU A 357 5.35 13.93 -9.78
C LEU A 357 5.67 14.16 -8.28
N PRO A 358 5.05 15.13 -7.62
CA PRO A 358 5.23 15.36 -6.19
C PRO A 358 5.01 14.10 -5.34
N SER A 359 4.05 13.23 -5.72
CA SER A 359 3.80 11.94 -5.06
C SER A 359 4.97 10.96 -5.17
N ASN A 360 5.77 11.02 -6.25
CA ASN A 360 6.96 10.19 -6.39
C ASN A 360 8.07 10.68 -5.47
N ILE A 361 8.24 11.98 -5.35
CA ILE A 361 9.21 12.62 -4.44
C ILE A 361 8.87 12.28 -2.98
N GLU A 362 7.59 12.40 -2.59
CA GLU A 362 7.11 11.98 -1.28
C GLU A 362 7.40 10.49 -1.00
N ALA A 363 7.16 9.62 -1.99
CA ALA A 363 7.37 8.17 -1.86
C ALA A 363 8.84 7.81 -1.64
N VAL A 364 9.76 8.47 -2.37
CA VAL A 364 11.22 8.32 -2.16
C VAL A 364 11.62 8.79 -0.77
N ALA A 365 11.18 10.00 -0.36
CA ALA A 365 11.46 10.53 0.96
C ALA A 365 10.99 9.59 2.08
N HIS A 366 9.78 9.08 1.95
CA HIS A 366 9.20 8.15 2.92
C HIS A 366 10.01 6.86 3.05
N SER A 367 10.36 6.23 1.92
CA SER A 367 11.15 5.00 1.92
C SER A 367 12.57 5.22 2.43
N PHE A 368 13.19 6.35 2.11
CA PHE A 368 14.49 6.75 2.66
C PHE A 368 14.43 6.86 4.20
N ILE A 369 13.44 7.57 4.73
CA ILE A 369 13.23 7.75 6.17
C ILE A 369 13.07 6.39 6.87
N LEU A 370 12.23 5.50 6.33
CA LEU A 370 12.03 4.17 6.91
C LEU A 370 13.31 3.35 6.92
N THR A 371 14.08 3.37 5.82
CA THR A 371 15.35 2.64 5.72
C THR A 371 16.37 3.19 6.72
N LEU A 372 16.44 4.52 6.89
CA LEU A 372 17.32 5.17 7.87
C LEU A 372 16.95 4.82 9.32
N ILE A 373 15.64 4.76 9.62
CA ILE A 373 15.17 4.32 10.95
C ILE A 373 15.58 2.87 11.22
N VAL A 374 15.44 1.97 10.23
CA VAL A 374 15.89 0.57 10.36
C VAL A 374 17.38 0.49 10.65
N LEU A 375 18.20 1.28 9.93
CA LEU A 375 19.63 1.37 10.16
C LEU A 375 19.94 1.86 11.59
N HIS A 376 19.18 2.86 12.07
CA HIS A 376 19.38 3.42 13.41
C HIS A 376 19.01 2.44 14.52
N ILE A 377 17.89 1.73 14.40
CA ILE A 377 17.41 0.76 15.41
C ILE A 377 18.27 -0.50 15.45
N LYS A 378 18.76 -0.96 14.28
CA LYS A 378 19.55 -2.20 14.19
C LYS A 378 21.04 -1.89 14.35
N ASN A 379 21.71 -2.55 15.32
CA ASN A 379 23.16 -2.48 15.47
C ASN A 379 23.84 -3.34 14.40
N LEU A 380 24.10 -2.76 13.23
CA LEU A 380 24.85 -3.40 12.14
C LEU A 380 26.35 -3.24 12.37
N LYS A 381 27.16 -4.21 11.89
CA LYS A 381 28.63 -4.24 12.11
C LYS A 381 29.34 -3.07 11.43
N ASP A 382 28.92 -2.73 10.19
CA ASP A 382 29.48 -1.62 9.39
C ASP A 382 28.56 -0.39 9.34
N ARG A 383 27.86 -0.11 10.46
CA ARG A 383 26.88 0.97 10.58
C ARG A 383 27.42 2.31 10.10
N ASP A 384 28.66 2.65 10.46
CA ASP A 384 29.22 3.98 10.18
C ASP A 384 29.37 4.23 8.67
N SER A 385 29.79 3.23 7.90
CA SER A 385 29.92 3.34 6.44
C SER A 385 28.57 3.59 5.76
N LEU A 386 27.50 2.92 6.24
CA LEU A 386 26.16 3.12 5.73
C LEU A 386 25.58 4.48 6.15
N VAL A 387 25.79 4.90 7.40
CA VAL A 387 25.37 6.24 7.87
C VAL A 387 25.98 7.32 6.98
N ILE A 388 27.27 7.22 6.67
CA ILE A 388 27.92 8.17 5.76
C ILE A 388 27.21 8.20 4.39
N ARG A 389 26.84 7.06 3.82
CA ARG A 389 26.13 6.99 2.54
C ARG A 389 24.73 7.63 2.61
N PHE A 390 24.03 7.48 3.74
CA PHE A 390 22.73 8.15 3.95
C PHE A 390 22.86 9.68 4.01
N PHE A 391 23.99 10.23 4.45
CA PHE A 391 24.26 11.66 4.34
C PHE A 391 24.78 12.06 2.95
N GLN A 392 25.65 11.25 2.35
CA GLN A 392 26.18 11.53 1.01
C GLN A 392 25.10 11.57 -0.06
N PHE A 393 24.08 10.71 0.04
CA PHE A 393 23.02 10.64 -0.95
C PHE A 393 22.27 11.98 -1.12
N PRO A 394 21.65 12.57 -0.09
CA PRO A 394 20.97 13.85 -0.24
C PRO A 394 21.94 15.00 -0.51
N LEU A 395 23.17 14.99 0.03
CA LEU A 395 24.19 15.99 -0.29
C LEU A 395 24.58 15.96 -1.77
N SER A 396 24.69 14.78 -2.35
CA SER A 396 25.00 14.63 -3.78
C SER A 396 23.85 15.15 -4.66
N LEU A 397 22.58 14.85 -4.30
CA LEU A 397 21.41 15.44 -4.98
C LEU A 397 21.45 16.97 -4.91
N TRP A 398 21.71 17.51 -3.74
CA TRP A 398 21.83 18.95 -3.53
C TRP A 398 22.92 19.59 -4.40
N THR A 399 24.11 18.98 -4.42
CA THR A 399 25.23 19.48 -5.20
C THR A 399 24.93 19.45 -6.70
N MET A 400 24.32 18.36 -7.18
CA MET A 400 23.94 18.21 -8.58
C MET A 400 22.92 19.27 -9.03
N LEU A 401 21.95 19.63 -8.19
CA LEU A 401 20.93 20.63 -8.52
C LEU A 401 21.47 22.05 -8.64
N LEU A 402 22.54 22.34 -7.89
CA LEU A 402 23.19 23.66 -7.90
C LEU A 402 24.21 23.78 -9.04
N ASP A 403 24.51 22.69 -9.74
CA ASP A 403 25.35 22.69 -10.93
C ASP A 403 24.51 22.97 -12.18
N GLN A 404 24.69 24.15 -12.78
CA GLN A 404 23.92 24.63 -13.93
C GLN A 404 24.08 23.78 -15.20
N SER A 405 25.02 22.82 -15.23
CA SER A 405 25.29 21.98 -16.41
C SER A 405 24.28 20.82 -16.60
N ASN A 406 23.41 20.56 -15.62
CA ASN A 406 22.54 19.39 -15.62
C ASN A 406 21.13 19.70 -16.14
N GLY A 407 20.99 19.91 -17.45
CA GLY A 407 19.72 20.20 -18.13
C GLY A 407 18.73 19.04 -18.30
N ILE A 408 18.88 17.91 -17.55
CA ILE A 408 18.06 16.71 -17.69
C ILE A 408 16.67 16.88 -17.05
N LEU A 409 16.60 17.55 -15.90
CA LEU A 409 15.37 17.75 -15.15
C LEU A 409 14.73 19.10 -15.47
N SER A 410 13.38 19.13 -15.56
CA SER A 410 12.65 20.40 -15.62
C SER A 410 12.88 21.22 -14.36
N PRO A 411 12.81 22.58 -14.42
CA PRO A 411 12.97 23.41 -13.23
C PRO A 411 12.04 23.06 -12.06
N ALA A 412 10.78 22.73 -12.35
CA ALA A 412 9.84 22.27 -11.33
C ALA A 412 10.33 20.99 -10.64
N CYS A 413 10.84 20.03 -11.44
CA CYS A 413 11.38 18.78 -10.89
C CYS A 413 12.66 19.04 -10.06
N GLN A 414 13.56 19.92 -10.53
CA GLN A 414 14.75 20.32 -9.80
C GLN A 414 14.38 20.94 -8.43
N ARG A 415 13.39 21.84 -8.39
CA ARG A 415 12.89 22.45 -7.17
C ARG A 415 12.34 21.38 -6.20
N SER A 416 11.57 20.40 -6.70
CA SER A 416 11.04 19.31 -5.88
C SER A 416 12.14 18.39 -5.34
N VAL A 417 13.19 18.11 -6.13
CA VAL A 417 14.36 17.34 -5.68
C VAL A 417 15.19 18.12 -4.65
N TYR A 418 15.22 19.47 -4.74
CA TYR A 418 15.80 20.30 -3.69
C TYR A 418 15.08 20.09 -2.34
N VAL A 419 13.74 20.16 -2.33
CA VAL A 419 12.94 19.91 -1.11
C VAL A 419 13.15 18.50 -0.57
N LEU A 420 13.22 17.50 -1.46
CA LEU A 420 13.53 16.11 -1.11
C LEU A 420 14.89 16.03 -0.38
N SER A 421 15.93 16.59 -0.97
CA SER A 421 17.29 16.59 -0.43
C SER A 421 17.35 17.28 0.93
N ALA A 422 16.76 18.47 1.06
CA ALA A 422 16.71 19.23 2.30
C ALA A 422 15.98 18.46 3.42
N GLY A 423 14.81 17.90 3.13
CA GLY A 423 14.04 17.12 4.10
C GLY A 423 14.76 15.85 4.56
N MET A 424 15.40 15.11 3.62
CA MET A 424 16.18 13.92 3.96
C MET A 424 17.39 14.25 4.85
N LEU A 425 18.13 15.32 4.55
CA LEU A 425 19.26 15.77 5.36
C LEU A 425 18.81 16.20 6.75
N ALA A 426 17.79 17.04 6.84
CA ALA A 426 17.28 17.52 8.12
C ALA A 426 16.77 16.35 8.98
N PHE A 427 16.09 15.38 8.38
CA PHE A 427 15.66 14.19 9.08
C PHE A 427 16.84 13.33 9.57
N ALA A 428 17.88 13.13 8.74
CA ALA A 428 19.06 12.39 9.12
C ALA A 428 19.80 13.09 10.28
N CYS A 429 19.94 14.42 10.25
CA CYS A 429 20.52 15.19 11.35
C CYS A 429 19.72 15.05 12.65
N LYS A 430 18.38 15.06 12.58
CA LYS A 430 17.52 14.85 13.74
C LYS A 430 17.72 13.46 14.36
N ILE A 431 17.74 12.40 13.55
CA ILE A 431 17.92 11.01 14.02
C ILE A 431 19.29 10.81 14.68
N TYR A 432 20.35 11.40 14.12
CA TYR A 432 21.72 11.27 14.64
C TYR A 432 22.13 12.40 15.60
N GLN A 433 21.20 13.31 15.95
CA GLN A 433 21.39 14.40 16.91
C GLN A 433 22.57 15.33 16.56
N ILE A 434 22.76 15.62 15.27
CA ILE A 434 23.84 16.51 14.79
C ILE A 434 23.33 17.95 14.87
N HIS A 435 23.57 18.58 16.04
CA HIS A 435 23.03 19.90 16.34
C HIS A 435 23.68 21.02 15.50
N ASP A 436 24.96 20.92 15.17
CA ASP A 436 25.70 21.94 14.40
C ASP A 436 25.10 22.16 13.00
N LEU A 437 24.47 21.14 12.41
CA LEU A 437 23.79 21.26 11.12
C LEU A 437 22.36 21.80 11.24
N ASN A 438 21.75 21.76 12.41
CA ASN A 438 20.40 22.29 12.61
C ASN A 438 20.35 23.79 12.37
N ASP A 439 21.38 24.55 12.79
CA ASP A 439 21.47 25.99 12.57
C ASP A 439 21.63 26.34 11.08
N VAL A 440 22.37 25.49 10.34
CA VAL A 440 22.50 25.61 8.89
C VAL A 440 21.14 25.38 8.21
N PHE A 441 20.40 24.35 8.63
CA PHE A 441 19.06 24.08 8.07
C PHE A 441 18.03 25.12 8.49
N ALA A 442 18.13 25.69 9.69
CA ALA A 442 17.24 26.78 10.13
C ALA A 442 17.40 28.04 9.28
N SER A 443 18.59 28.24 8.70
CA SER A 443 18.89 29.38 7.81
C SER A 443 18.42 29.17 6.37
N LEU A 444 18.10 27.91 5.98
CA LEU A 444 17.61 27.60 4.64
C LEU A 444 16.10 27.83 4.53
N PRO A 445 15.63 28.39 3.42
CA PRO A 445 14.20 28.49 3.16
C PRO A 445 13.64 27.08 2.94
N MET A 446 13.13 26.45 4.00
CA MET A 446 12.53 25.11 3.92
C MET A 446 11.01 25.18 3.71
N SER A 447 10.37 26.24 4.19
CA SER A 447 8.96 26.51 4.01
C SER A 447 8.70 27.27 2.70
N ASP A 448 7.66 26.86 1.99
CA ASP A 448 7.13 27.53 0.78
C ASP A 448 8.03 27.61 -0.45
N VAL A 449 9.13 26.83 -0.48
CA VAL A 449 9.99 26.70 -1.66
C VAL A 449 9.26 26.05 -2.82
N ASP A 450 8.44 25.05 -2.54
CA ASP A 450 7.69 24.30 -3.54
C ASP A 450 6.17 24.40 -3.28
N PRO A 451 5.37 24.87 -4.28
CA PRO A 451 3.92 24.94 -4.12
C PRO A 451 3.26 23.58 -3.91
N PHE A 452 3.88 22.49 -4.39
CA PHE A 452 3.30 21.13 -4.40
C PHE A 452 3.83 20.24 -3.27
N LEU A 453 4.97 20.58 -2.67
CA LEU A 453 5.58 19.83 -1.59
C LEU A 453 5.74 20.70 -0.34
N SER A 454 5.75 20.05 0.81
CA SER A 454 6.06 20.69 2.08
C SER A 454 6.87 19.75 2.97
N ILE A 455 7.51 20.31 3.97
CA ILE A 455 8.25 19.58 5.00
C ILE A 455 7.51 19.78 6.32
N SER A 456 7.20 18.69 7.02
CA SER A 456 6.56 18.73 8.33
C SER A 456 7.53 19.14 9.44
N ASP A 457 7.01 19.44 10.63
CA ASP A 457 7.82 19.72 11.83
C ASP A 457 8.78 18.55 12.20
N ASP A 458 8.47 17.34 11.76
CA ASP A 458 9.30 16.15 11.89
C ASP A 458 10.28 15.95 10.72
N TYR A 459 10.45 16.96 9.86
CA TYR A 459 11.30 16.94 8.66
C TYR A 459 10.90 15.91 7.60
N ARG A 460 9.62 15.51 7.56
CA ARG A 460 9.11 14.60 6.51
C ARG A 460 8.60 15.40 5.33
N VAL A 461 9.04 15.01 4.14
CA VAL A 461 8.53 15.58 2.88
C VAL A 461 7.18 14.95 2.53
N TYR A 462 6.21 15.75 2.15
CA TYR A 462 4.88 15.29 1.73
C TYR A 462 4.30 16.16 0.61
N ALA A 463 3.48 15.55 -0.23
CA ALA A 463 2.74 16.26 -1.28
C ALA A 463 1.52 16.97 -0.68
N LYS A 464 1.32 18.25 -1.03
CA LYS A 464 0.18 19.06 -0.58
C LYS A 464 -1.11 18.57 -1.25
N ILE A 465 -2.18 18.37 -0.48
CA ILE A 465 -3.43 17.73 -0.95
C ILE A 465 -4.30 18.71 -1.75
N HIS A 466 -4.24 20.01 -1.44
CA HIS A 466 -5.18 21.00 -1.99
C HIS A 466 -4.64 21.75 -3.23
N VAL A 467 -3.57 21.25 -3.83
CA VAL A 467 -2.95 21.86 -5.01
C VAL A 467 -3.28 21.02 -6.25
N ASP A 468 -3.65 21.67 -7.35
CA ASP A 468 -3.91 20.96 -8.60
C ASP A 468 -2.59 20.45 -9.19
N VAL A 469 -2.38 19.15 -9.12
CA VAL A 469 -1.16 18.49 -9.67
C VAL A 469 -1.02 18.71 -11.18
N ARG A 470 -2.08 19.10 -11.88
CA ARG A 470 -2.02 19.42 -13.34
C ARG A 470 -1.19 20.67 -13.62
N GLU A 471 -1.05 21.56 -12.64
CA GLU A 471 -0.22 22.74 -12.76
C GLU A 471 1.28 22.44 -12.62
N TYR A 472 1.64 21.29 -12.03
CA TYR A 472 3.02 20.89 -11.85
C TYR A 472 3.73 20.68 -13.19
N GLY A 473 4.90 21.32 -13.36
CA GLY A 473 5.72 21.22 -14.56
C GLY A 473 5.18 21.99 -15.77
N THR A 474 4.10 22.79 -15.63
CA THR A 474 3.64 23.70 -16.68
C THR A 474 4.68 24.79 -16.96
N ALA A 475 4.54 25.51 -18.06
CA ALA A 475 5.44 26.62 -18.40
C ALA A 475 5.49 27.69 -17.27
N ALA A 476 4.34 28.01 -16.68
CA ALA A 476 4.24 28.96 -15.59
C ALA A 476 4.94 28.44 -14.32
N ASP A 477 4.72 27.19 -13.95
CA ASP A 477 5.38 26.57 -12.80
C ASP A 477 6.89 26.45 -12.99
N ASN A 478 7.35 26.08 -14.18
CA ASN A 478 8.77 26.03 -14.50
C ASN A 478 9.44 27.41 -14.42
N GLN A 479 8.74 28.48 -14.83
CA GLN A 479 9.25 29.85 -14.73
C GLN A 479 9.40 30.27 -13.26
N LEU A 480 8.41 29.98 -12.41
CA LEU A 480 8.48 30.22 -10.98
C LEU A 480 9.61 29.40 -10.32
N ALA A 481 9.76 28.14 -10.72
CA ALA A 481 10.81 27.27 -10.23
C ALA A 481 12.21 27.82 -10.59
N CYS A 482 12.42 28.33 -11.80
CA CYS A 482 13.68 28.98 -12.19
C CYS A 482 14.03 30.17 -11.29
N SER A 483 13.04 31.00 -10.93
CA SER A 483 13.28 32.16 -10.04
C SER A 483 13.73 31.70 -8.66
N VAL A 484 13.01 30.72 -8.08
CA VAL A 484 13.34 30.14 -6.76
C VAL A 484 14.74 29.50 -6.76
N LEU A 485 15.06 28.69 -7.80
CA LEU A 485 16.37 28.05 -7.89
C LEU A 485 17.51 29.07 -8.01
N SER A 486 17.28 30.17 -8.74
CA SER A 486 18.27 31.27 -8.88
C SER A 486 18.51 31.98 -7.53
N GLU A 487 17.48 32.21 -6.75
CA GLU A 487 17.61 32.77 -5.39
C GLU A 487 18.40 31.83 -4.47
N LEU A 488 18.13 30.54 -4.51
CA LEU A 488 18.86 29.55 -3.72
C LEU A 488 20.34 29.46 -4.09
N GLN A 489 20.67 29.57 -5.39
CA GLN A 489 22.05 29.59 -5.86
C GLN A 489 22.79 30.86 -5.42
N ASN A 490 22.14 32.02 -5.40
CA ASN A 490 22.73 33.26 -4.95
C ASN A 490 23.04 33.24 -3.44
N LYS A 491 22.09 32.77 -2.63
CA LYS A 491 22.28 32.59 -1.18
C LYS A 491 23.48 31.69 -0.85
N ARG A 492 23.72 30.64 -1.64
CA ARG A 492 24.88 29.75 -1.46
C ARG A 492 26.22 30.46 -1.74
N ARG A 493 26.25 31.43 -2.65
CA ARG A 493 27.49 32.18 -2.96
C ARG A 493 27.87 33.21 -1.88
N GLU A 494 26.90 33.55 -1.03
CA GLU A 494 27.05 34.50 0.07
C GLU A 494 27.45 33.83 1.40
N CYS A 495 27.22 32.51 1.54
CA CYS A 495 27.67 31.67 2.65
C CYS A 495 29.04 31.01 2.36
#